data_2754a70c993132231864d82a4309177a
#
_entry.id   2754a70c993132231864d82a4309177a
#
_cell.length_a   1.000
_cell.length_b   1.000
_cell.length_c   1.000
_cell.angle_alpha   90.00
_cell.angle_beta   90.00
_cell.angle_gamma   90.00
#
_symmetry.space_group_name_H-M   'P 1'
#
loop_
_entity.id
_entity.type
_entity.pdbx_description
1 polymer ?
#
loop_
_entity_poly.entity_id
_entity_poly.type
_entity_poly.pdbx_seq_one_letter_code
_entity_poly.pdbx_strand_id
1 'polypeptide(L)'
;ELVDSEQPGAKFVSTHPNQGGLHFNSSKATLDLTENKLSAGEVYLIKCADAGVRPGDGMVTIYPGAQMDTLENATILANTESKLHEYRNARIHVASSQIYSANGYIDYVDEDGKNHPVFISELNPLSGQSVGKGDITKDSSLALSSAFNFFGKVTVNAQDSNFHFDGGVQISANCNDREAAWIKFSAPIDPQAIYIPVSEAPVDIENNRITASVLFNEDNFEPKIAFLTSD
;
A
#
# COMPACT_ATOMS: atom_id res chain seq x y z
N GLU A 1 -11.10 -15.33 -7.20
CA GLU A 1 -11.40 -16.76 -7.51
C GLU A 1 -10.54 -17.73 -6.68
N LEU A 2 -9.24 -17.48 -6.44
CA LEU A 2 -8.36 -18.42 -5.71
C LEU A 2 -8.58 -18.45 -4.19
N VAL A 3 -9.15 -17.41 -3.59
CA VAL A 3 -9.39 -17.33 -2.14
C VAL A 3 -10.59 -18.19 -1.71
N ASP A 4 -11.54 -18.37 -2.61
CA ASP A 4 -12.81 -19.04 -2.33
C ASP A 4 -12.84 -20.51 -2.82
N SER A 5 -11.77 -20.96 -3.53
CA SER A 5 -11.67 -22.35 -4.01
C SER A 5 -11.06 -23.28 -2.96
N GLU A 6 -11.46 -24.56 -2.97
CA GLU A 6 -10.76 -25.58 -2.20
C GLU A 6 -9.30 -25.68 -2.66
N GLN A 7 -8.38 -25.46 -1.72
CA GLN A 7 -6.95 -25.53 -2.02
C GLN A 7 -6.53 -26.99 -2.21
N PRO A 8 -5.81 -27.34 -3.29
CA PRO A 8 -5.35 -28.70 -3.51
C PRO A 8 -4.27 -29.12 -2.50
N GLY A 9 -4.11 -30.43 -2.32
CA GLY A 9 -3.05 -31.00 -1.51
C GLY A 9 -3.46 -31.29 -0.06
N ALA A 10 -2.46 -31.70 0.73
CA ALA A 10 -2.66 -31.98 2.15
C ALA A 10 -2.65 -30.69 2.97
N LYS A 11 -3.50 -30.63 3.98
CA LYS A 11 -3.54 -29.51 4.92
C LYS A 11 -2.47 -29.68 6.00
N PHE A 12 -1.57 -28.72 6.08
CA PHE A 12 -0.57 -28.57 7.14
C PHE A 12 -1.10 -27.59 8.17
N VAL A 13 -1.14 -28.01 9.44
CA VAL A 13 -1.65 -27.17 10.55
C VAL A 13 -0.58 -27.11 11.63
N SER A 14 -0.20 -25.91 12.05
CA SER A 14 0.71 -25.74 13.17
C SER A 14 0.01 -26.08 14.48
N THR A 15 0.65 -26.95 15.26
CA THR A 15 0.24 -27.28 16.64
C THR A 15 0.99 -26.44 17.69
N HIS A 16 1.88 -25.55 17.25
CA HIS A 16 2.63 -24.69 18.15
C HIS A 16 1.69 -23.64 18.80
N PRO A 17 1.70 -23.51 20.14
CA PRO A 17 0.71 -22.71 20.86
C PRO A 17 0.67 -21.24 20.44
N ASN A 18 1.82 -20.66 20.06
CA ASN A 18 1.91 -19.24 19.68
C ASN A 18 1.51 -18.95 18.23
N GLN A 19 1.20 -19.98 17.43
CA GLN A 19 0.84 -19.79 16.02
C GLN A 19 -0.67 -19.81 15.74
N GLY A 20 -1.50 -20.06 16.77
CA GLY A 20 -2.96 -19.97 16.65
C GLY A 20 -3.56 -20.84 15.55
N GLY A 21 -2.97 -22.03 15.31
CA GLY A 21 -3.45 -22.95 14.27
C GLY A 21 -3.17 -22.47 12.84
N LEU A 22 -2.11 -21.69 12.62
CA LEU A 22 -1.66 -21.29 11.28
C LEU A 22 -1.61 -22.51 10.36
N HIS A 23 -2.18 -22.40 9.17
CA HIS A 23 -2.27 -23.52 8.25
C HIS A 23 -2.19 -23.09 6.79
N PHE A 24 -1.82 -24.03 5.94
CA PHE A 24 -1.83 -23.93 4.48
C PHE A 24 -1.98 -25.32 3.86
N ASN A 25 -2.30 -25.38 2.58
CA ASN A 25 -2.33 -26.63 1.82
C ASN A 25 -1.11 -26.70 0.91
N SER A 26 -0.57 -27.91 0.72
CA SER A 26 0.56 -28.20 -0.16
C SER A 26 0.42 -29.56 -0.80
N SER A 27 0.75 -29.66 -2.09
CA SER A 27 0.79 -30.92 -2.84
C SER A 27 2.11 -31.68 -2.67
N LYS A 28 3.16 -30.98 -2.23
CA LYS A 28 4.51 -31.52 -2.06
C LYS A 28 5.10 -31.07 -0.75
N ALA A 29 5.64 -32.01 0.03
CA ALA A 29 6.36 -31.67 1.24
C ALA A 29 7.58 -32.60 1.42
N THR A 30 8.70 -32.02 1.83
CA THR A 30 9.94 -32.72 2.17
C THR A 30 10.34 -32.36 3.58
N LEU A 31 10.53 -33.37 4.43
CA LEU A 31 11.04 -33.21 5.77
C LEU A 31 12.53 -33.61 5.79
N ASP A 32 13.40 -32.65 6.06
CA ASP A 32 14.81 -32.88 6.32
C ASP A 32 14.98 -33.16 7.83
N LEU A 33 15.28 -34.42 8.14
CA LEU A 33 15.47 -34.86 9.53
C LEU A 33 16.80 -34.41 10.15
N THR A 34 17.76 -34.03 9.31
CA THR A 34 19.07 -33.55 9.79
C THR A 34 18.98 -32.11 10.26
N GLU A 35 18.30 -31.27 9.46
CA GLU A 35 18.09 -29.86 9.79
C GLU A 35 16.76 -29.61 10.55
N ASN A 36 15.95 -30.66 10.72
CA ASN A 36 14.60 -30.55 11.26
C ASN A 36 13.75 -29.49 10.52
N LYS A 37 13.89 -29.45 9.20
CA LYS A 37 13.26 -28.44 8.34
C LYS A 37 12.19 -29.08 7.45
N LEU A 38 11.00 -28.49 7.43
CA LEU A 38 9.93 -28.84 6.49
C LEU A 38 9.92 -27.85 5.34
N SER A 39 10.05 -28.35 4.10
CA SER A 39 9.87 -27.56 2.87
C SER A 39 8.61 -28.03 2.16
N ALA A 40 7.61 -27.14 2.03
CA ALA A 40 6.34 -27.40 1.36
C ALA A 40 6.29 -26.63 0.04
N GLY A 41 5.96 -27.30 -1.05
CA GLY A 41 5.85 -26.73 -2.39
C GLY A 41 4.41 -26.71 -2.90
N GLU A 42 4.17 -25.93 -3.94
CA GLU A 42 2.86 -25.74 -4.54
C GLU A 42 1.83 -25.21 -3.49
N VAL A 43 2.29 -24.27 -2.64
CA VAL A 43 1.43 -23.56 -1.70
C VAL A 43 0.79 -22.38 -2.43
N TYR A 44 -0.52 -22.42 -2.60
CA TYR A 44 -1.24 -21.40 -3.36
C TYR A 44 -1.72 -20.24 -2.49
N LEU A 45 -2.04 -20.51 -1.22
CA LEU A 45 -2.59 -19.50 -0.33
C LEU A 45 -2.31 -19.85 1.14
N ILE A 46 -1.88 -18.84 1.88
CA ILE A 46 -1.81 -18.85 3.35
C ILE A 46 -2.77 -17.76 3.84
N LYS A 47 -3.70 -18.10 4.73
CA LYS A 47 -4.58 -17.11 5.38
C LYS A 47 -3.97 -16.66 6.70
N CYS A 48 -3.82 -15.35 6.88
CA CYS A 48 -3.28 -14.75 8.09
C CYS A 48 -4.01 -13.42 8.39
N ALA A 49 -4.63 -13.31 9.56
CA ALA A 49 -5.57 -12.26 9.90
C ALA A 49 -6.67 -12.16 8.82
N ASP A 50 -6.87 -10.98 8.24
CA ASP A 50 -7.77 -10.75 7.11
C ASP A 50 -7.10 -11.00 5.74
N ALA A 51 -5.78 -11.18 5.71
CA ALA A 51 -5.00 -11.27 4.48
C ALA A 51 -4.93 -12.69 3.91
N GLY A 52 -4.87 -12.74 2.57
CA GLY A 52 -4.50 -13.93 1.80
C GLY A 52 -3.12 -13.74 1.18
N VAL A 53 -2.18 -14.62 1.50
CA VAL A 53 -0.79 -14.54 1.06
C VAL A 53 -0.49 -15.65 0.08
N ARG A 54 0.00 -15.30 -1.10
CA ARG A 54 0.51 -16.23 -2.10
C ARG A 54 2.03 -16.12 -2.14
N PRO A 55 2.78 -17.19 -1.78
CA PRO A 55 4.23 -17.20 -1.93
C PRO A 55 4.63 -17.02 -3.40
N GLY A 56 5.69 -16.25 -3.67
CA GLY A 56 6.10 -15.92 -5.04
C GLY A 56 6.57 -17.14 -5.84
N ASP A 57 7.25 -18.07 -5.19
CA ASP A 57 7.74 -19.33 -5.76
C ASP A 57 6.85 -20.54 -5.40
N GLY A 58 5.76 -20.32 -4.66
CA GLY A 58 4.89 -21.38 -4.15
C GLY A 58 5.53 -22.23 -3.05
N MET A 59 6.64 -21.79 -2.46
CA MET A 59 7.38 -22.52 -1.43
C MET A 59 7.15 -21.92 -0.04
N VAL A 60 7.04 -22.80 0.94
CA VAL A 60 7.02 -22.44 2.37
C VAL A 60 8.02 -23.32 3.10
N THR A 61 8.95 -22.69 3.81
CA THR A 61 9.92 -23.39 4.65
C THR A 61 9.63 -23.13 6.11
N ILE A 62 9.59 -24.21 6.90
CA ILE A 62 9.34 -24.16 8.34
C ILE A 62 10.53 -24.77 9.07
N TYR A 63 11.10 -24.01 9.98
CA TYR A 63 12.21 -24.38 10.84
C TYR A 63 11.73 -24.90 12.22
N PRO A 64 12.66 -25.44 13.05
CA PRO A 64 12.35 -25.82 14.42
C PRO A 64 11.66 -24.70 15.20
N GLY A 65 10.71 -25.06 16.07
CA GLY A 65 9.88 -24.09 16.77
C GLY A 65 8.75 -23.52 15.93
N ALA A 66 8.43 -24.16 14.81
CA ALA A 66 7.38 -23.76 13.86
C ALA A 66 7.59 -22.37 13.24
N GLN A 67 8.84 -21.92 13.15
CA GLN A 67 9.18 -20.65 12.52
C GLN A 67 9.09 -20.78 11.00
N MET A 68 8.17 -20.00 10.41
CA MET A 68 8.08 -19.88 8.94
C MET A 68 9.16 -18.92 8.44
N ASP A 69 9.83 -19.32 7.37
CA ASP A 69 10.76 -18.43 6.68
C ASP A 69 10.04 -17.24 6.06
N THR A 70 10.77 -16.16 5.85
CA THR A 70 10.23 -14.98 5.17
C THR A 70 9.92 -15.32 3.72
N LEU A 71 8.72 -15.01 3.27
CA LEU A 71 8.31 -15.22 1.89
C LEU A 71 8.71 -13.98 1.08
N GLU A 72 9.47 -14.22 0.01
CA GLU A 72 9.91 -13.17 -0.91
C GLU A 72 9.04 -13.15 -2.17
N ASN A 73 8.95 -11.99 -2.81
CA ASN A 73 8.16 -11.80 -4.04
C ASN A 73 6.70 -12.30 -3.92
N ALA A 74 6.17 -12.26 -2.71
CA ALA A 74 4.80 -12.68 -2.46
C ALA A 74 3.78 -11.70 -3.04
N THR A 75 2.57 -12.21 -3.27
CA THR A 75 1.38 -11.38 -3.50
C THR A 75 0.50 -11.44 -2.25
N ILE A 76 0.09 -10.28 -1.76
CA ILE A 76 -0.76 -10.18 -0.56
C ILE A 76 -2.06 -9.50 -0.94
N LEU A 77 -3.17 -10.22 -0.82
CA LEU A 77 -4.51 -9.65 -0.85
C LEU A 77 -4.84 -9.20 0.58
N ALA A 78 -4.88 -7.89 0.83
CA ALA A 78 -4.92 -7.34 2.18
C ALA A 78 -6.19 -7.69 2.97
N ASN A 79 -7.31 -7.89 2.27
CA ASN A 79 -8.56 -8.38 2.87
C ASN A 79 -9.22 -9.36 1.91
N THR A 80 -9.40 -10.60 2.36
CA THR A 80 -9.97 -11.67 1.54
C THR A 80 -11.46 -11.53 1.27
N GLU A 81 -12.17 -10.65 2.00
CA GLU A 81 -13.59 -10.37 1.81
C GLU A 81 -13.80 -9.17 0.86
N SER A 82 -13.19 -8.03 1.17
CA SER A 82 -13.32 -6.81 0.35
C SER A 82 -12.57 -6.91 -0.98
N LYS A 83 -11.41 -7.58 -0.98
CA LYS A 83 -10.53 -7.80 -2.14
C LYS A 83 -10.12 -6.50 -2.87
N LEU A 84 -10.09 -5.39 -2.14
CA LEU A 84 -9.85 -4.07 -2.71
C LEU A 84 -8.37 -3.82 -3.04
N HIS A 85 -7.47 -4.36 -2.22
CA HIS A 85 -6.05 -4.03 -2.28
C HIS A 85 -5.17 -5.26 -2.42
N GLU A 86 -4.37 -5.28 -3.48
CA GLU A 86 -3.37 -6.32 -3.74
C GLU A 86 -1.97 -5.70 -3.72
N TYR A 87 -1.10 -6.26 -2.88
CA TYR A 87 0.32 -5.89 -2.81
C TYR A 87 1.15 -6.90 -3.60
N ARG A 88 2.09 -6.41 -4.39
CA ARG A 88 2.97 -7.20 -5.25
C ARG A 88 4.43 -7.04 -4.85
N ASN A 89 5.26 -8.01 -5.28
CA ASN A 89 6.68 -8.07 -4.93
C ASN A 89 6.88 -7.89 -3.42
N ALA A 90 5.97 -8.47 -2.64
CA ALA A 90 5.96 -8.29 -1.21
C ALA A 90 6.96 -9.22 -0.53
N ARG A 91 7.56 -8.69 0.53
CA ARG A 91 8.31 -9.47 1.50
C ARG A 91 7.47 -9.57 2.76
N ILE A 92 7.15 -10.80 3.19
CA ILE A 92 6.28 -11.02 4.35
C ILE A 92 6.83 -12.06 5.30
N HIS A 93 6.79 -11.74 6.58
CA HIS A 93 7.06 -12.66 7.68
C HIS A 93 5.74 -12.96 8.41
N VAL A 94 5.33 -14.24 8.38
CA VAL A 94 4.10 -14.72 9.04
C VAL A 94 4.47 -15.35 10.37
N ALA A 95 4.12 -14.71 11.48
CA ALA A 95 4.43 -15.17 12.83
C ALA A 95 3.34 -16.10 13.39
N SER A 96 2.07 -15.87 13.05
CA SER A 96 0.94 -16.69 13.50
C SER A 96 -0.25 -16.54 12.54
N SER A 97 -1.35 -17.22 12.81
CA SER A 97 -2.60 -17.08 12.05
C SER A 97 -3.21 -15.67 12.12
N GLN A 98 -2.73 -14.79 13.03
CA GLN A 98 -3.27 -13.45 13.25
C GLN A 98 -2.20 -12.35 13.15
N ILE A 99 -0.93 -12.71 13.01
CA ILE A 99 0.17 -11.77 13.07
C ILE A 99 1.12 -11.98 11.90
N TYR A 100 1.31 -10.93 11.13
CA TYR A 100 2.35 -10.86 10.11
C TYR A 100 2.95 -9.45 10.05
N SER A 101 4.10 -9.31 9.42
CA SER A 101 4.70 -8.04 9.02
C SER A 101 5.18 -8.14 7.58
N ALA A 102 4.90 -7.12 6.81
CA ALA A 102 5.22 -7.12 5.39
C ALA A 102 5.57 -5.73 4.86
N ASN A 103 6.16 -5.71 3.69
CA ASN A 103 6.25 -4.55 2.81
C ASN A 103 6.00 -4.99 1.36
N GLY A 104 5.76 -4.03 0.47
CA GLY A 104 5.51 -4.35 -0.93
C GLY A 104 4.96 -3.17 -1.71
N TYR A 105 4.63 -3.38 -2.96
CA TYR A 105 4.08 -2.35 -3.84
C TYR A 105 2.58 -2.53 -4.04
N ILE A 106 1.85 -1.42 -3.97
CA ILE A 106 0.44 -1.33 -4.35
C ILE A 106 0.30 -0.29 -5.46
N ASP A 107 -0.66 -0.48 -6.37
CA ASP A 107 -0.93 0.51 -7.40
C ASP A 107 -1.98 1.52 -6.92
N TYR A 108 -1.63 2.79 -7.02
CA TYR A 108 -2.59 3.88 -7.08
C TYR A 108 -2.98 4.07 -8.55
N VAL A 109 -4.27 3.94 -8.85
CA VAL A 109 -4.80 4.08 -10.22
C VAL A 109 -5.45 5.45 -10.32
N ASP A 110 -4.90 6.34 -11.15
CA ASP A 110 -5.41 7.69 -11.33
C ASP A 110 -6.71 7.74 -12.20
N GLU A 111 -7.26 8.93 -12.38
CA GLU A 111 -8.49 9.19 -13.14
C GLU A 111 -8.41 8.74 -14.62
N ASP A 112 -7.21 8.71 -15.20
CA ASP A 112 -6.94 8.26 -16.56
C ASP A 112 -6.71 6.74 -16.65
N GLY A 113 -6.79 6.02 -15.53
CA GLY A 113 -6.54 4.58 -15.42
C GLY A 113 -5.06 4.21 -15.47
N LYS A 114 -4.17 5.15 -15.23
CA LYS A 114 -2.74 4.90 -15.17
C LYS A 114 -2.32 4.42 -13.79
N ASN A 115 -1.54 3.35 -13.76
CA ASN A 115 -1.03 2.77 -12.53
C ASN A 115 0.23 3.50 -12.07
N HIS A 116 0.22 3.91 -10.82
CA HIS A 116 1.36 4.49 -10.12
C HIS A 116 1.75 3.56 -8.97
N PRO A 117 2.89 2.85 -9.05
CA PRO A 117 3.31 1.95 -7.98
C PRO A 117 3.74 2.75 -6.75
N VAL A 118 3.12 2.48 -5.62
CA VAL A 118 3.43 3.07 -4.31
C VAL A 118 4.07 2.00 -3.45
N PHE A 119 5.25 2.28 -2.92
CA PHE A 119 5.92 1.38 -1.98
C PHE A 119 5.34 1.58 -0.57
N ILE A 120 4.81 0.50 -0.03
CA ILE A 120 4.34 0.42 1.35
C ILE A 120 5.43 -0.26 2.17
N SER A 121 6.07 0.53 3.02
CA SER A 121 7.20 0.08 3.84
C SER A 121 6.78 -0.74 5.05
N GLU A 122 5.54 -0.58 5.50
CA GLU A 122 4.97 -1.25 6.66
C GLU A 122 3.54 -1.69 6.34
N LEU A 123 3.29 -3.01 6.37
CA LEU A 123 1.97 -3.61 6.22
C LEU A 123 1.78 -4.63 7.33
N ASN A 124 0.87 -4.35 8.25
CA ASN A 124 0.62 -5.17 9.44
C ASN A 124 -0.88 -5.25 9.72
N PRO A 125 -1.37 -6.32 10.36
CA PRO A 125 -2.73 -6.34 10.89
C PRO A 125 -2.84 -5.45 12.14
N LEU A 126 -3.75 -4.51 12.13
CA LEU A 126 -4.14 -3.69 13.28
C LEU A 126 -5.57 -4.06 13.67
N SER A 127 -5.76 -4.57 14.88
CA SER A 127 -7.08 -5.08 15.33
C SER A 127 -7.71 -6.09 14.37
N GLY A 128 -6.88 -6.94 13.74
CA GLY A 128 -7.32 -7.97 12.80
C GLY A 128 -7.55 -7.49 11.36
N GLN A 129 -7.27 -6.23 11.06
CA GLN A 129 -7.40 -5.64 9.71
C GLN A 129 -6.05 -5.18 9.19
N SER A 130 -5.74 -5.46 7.95
CA SER A 130 -4.51 -5.05 7.30
C SER A 130 -4.46 -3.54 7.09
N VAL A 131 -3.38 -2.91 7.57
CA VAL A 131 -3.10 -1.48 7.40
C VAL A 131 -1.71 -1.33 6.82
N GLY A 132 -1.63 -0.70 5.65
CA GLY A 132 -0.39 -0.36 4.97
C GLY A 132 0.00 1.11 5.20
N LYS A 133 1.30 1.37 5.38
CA LYS A 133 1.87 2.71 5.47
C LYS A 133 3.09 2.84 4.56
N GLY A 134 3.18 3.94 3.86
CA GLY A 134 4.30 4.28 2.99
C GLY A 134 4.61 5.77 3.03
N ASP A 135 5.82 6.11 2.60
CA ASP A 135 6.26 7.49 2.46
C ASP A 135 6.65 7.77 1.01
N ILE A 136 6.11 8.83 0.45
CA ILE A 136 6.42 9.34 -0.89
C ILE A 136 7.30 10.56 -0.72
N THR A 137 8.50 10.52 -1.29
CA THR A 137 9.45 11.63 -1.19
C THR A 137 9.08 12.77 -2.15
N LYS A 138 9.51 13.98 -1.83
CA LYS A 138 9.26 15.16 -2.66
C LYS A 138 9.90 15.03 -4.06
N ASP A 139 11.10 14.42 -4.14
CA ASP A 139 11.85 14.23 -5.39
C ASP A 139 11.19 13.18 -6.32
N SER A 140 10.39 12.26 -5.74
CA SER A 140 9.66 11.21 -6.44
C SER A 140 8.16 11.34 -6.18
N SER A 141 7.65 12.57 -6.27
CA SER A 141 6.24 12.86 -5.99
C SER A 141 5.29 11.99 -6.82
N LEU A 142 4.19 11.58 -6.19
CA LEU A 142 3.12 10.81 -6.82
C LEU A 142 2.18 11.74 -7.58
N ALA A 143 1.92 11.46 -8.86
CA ALA A 143 0.82 12.09 -9.56
C ALA A 143 -0.50 11.51 -9.05
N LEU A 144 -1.27 12.31 -8.31
CA LEU A 144 -2.65 11.95 -7.93
C LEU A 144 -3.58 12.05 -9.15
N SER A 145 -3.30 13.02 -10.03
CA SER A 145 -3.97 13.20 -11.33
C SER A 145 -3.05 13.99 -12.25
N SER A 146 -3.55 14.30 -13.45
CA SER A 146 -2.87 15.23 -14.38
C SER A 146 -2.67 16.64 -13.78
N ALA A 147 -3.48 17.02 -12.78
CA ALA A 147 -3.47 18.34 -12.15
C ALA A 147 -2.74 18.41 -10.79
N PHE A 148 -2.50 17.27 -10.13
CA PHE A 148 -2.00 17.27 -8.76
C PHE A 148 -0.85 16.30 -8.55
N ASN A 149 0.25 16.78 -7.98
CA ASN A 149 1.34 15.98 -7.45
C ASN A 149 1.28 15.95 -5.92
N PHE A 150 1.69 14.84 -5.34
CA PHE A 150 1.70 14.63 -3.89
C PHE A 150 3.04 14.10 -3.40
N PHE A 151 3.44 14.53 -2.22
CA PHE A 151 4.45 13.85 -1.39
C PHE A 151 4.01 13.83 0.07
N GLY A 152 4.47 12.84 0.82
CA GLY A 152 4.12 12.66 2.22
C GLY A 152 3.76 11.23 2.55
N LYS A 153 2.98 11.05 3.60
CA LYS A 153 2.57 9.74 4.09
C LYS A 153 1.31 9.24 3.38
N VAL A 154 1.33 7.96 3.05
CA VAL A 154 0.17 7.24 2.52
C VAL A 154 -0.22 6.15 3.51
N THR A 155 -1.51 6.07 3.82
CA THR A 155 -2.10 4.99 4.61
C THR A 155 -3.17 4.29 3.79
N VAL A 156 -3.12 2.97 3.75
CA VAL A 156 -4.07 2.11 3.03
C VAL A 156 -4.71 1.17 4.04
N ASN A 157 -6.00 1.36 4.29
CA ASN A 157 -6.78 0.44 5.11
C ASN A 157 -7.45 -0.60 4.19
N ALA A 158 -7.35 -1.86 4.52
CA ALA A 158 -7.83 -2.95 3.67
C ALA A 158 -9.34 -2.95 3.39
N GLN A 159 -10.14 -2.24 4.18
CA GLN A 159 -11.59 -2.11 4.01
C GLN A 159 -12.02 -0.85 3.26
N ASP A 160 -11.14 0.13 3.15
CA ASP A 160 -11.43 1.41 2.51
C ASP A 160 -10.97 1.34 1.04
N SER A 161 -11.80 1.79 0.11
CA SER A 161 -11.43 1.85 -1.31
C SER A 161 -10.38 2.91 -1.60
N ASN A 162 -10.33 3.97 -0.79
CA ASN A 162 -9.51 5.14 -1.00
C ASN A 162 -8.27 5.13 -0.11
N PHE A 163 -7.15 5.56 -0.66
CA PHE A 163 -5.94 5.80 0.11
C PHE A 163 -6.06 7.10 0.88
N HIS A 164 -5.58 7.12 2.11
CA HIS A 164 -5.46 8.33 2.91
C HIS A 164 -4.08 8.95 2.71
N PHE A 165 -4.05 10.21 2.31
CA PHE A 165 -2.84 10.99 2.08
C PHE A 165 -2.68 12.06 3.16
N ASP A 166 -1.46 12.22 3.69
CA ASP A 166 -1.09 13.23 4.70
C ASP A 166 0.26 13.83 4.33
N GLY A 167 0.25 15.08 3.85
CA GLY A 167 1.48 15.72 3.37
C GLY A 167 1.23 16.99 2.56
N GLY A 168 1.99 17.14 1.48
CA GLY A 168 1.91 18.26 0.56
C GLY A 168 1.33 17.89 -0.79
N VAL A 169 0.42 18.69 -1.31
CA VAL A 169 -0.07 18.61 -2.67
C VAL A 169 0.35 19.86 -3.44
N GLN A 170 0.75 19.69 -4.68
CA GLN A 170 1.12 20.76 -5.58
C GLN A 170 0.28 20.71 -6.85
N ILE A 171 -0.22 21.85 -7.29
CA ILE A 171 -0.91 21.95 -8.58
C ILE A 171 0.12 21.90 -9.70
N SER A 172 -0.06 20.98 -10.64
CA SER A 172 0.74 20.86 -11.86
C SER A 172 0.37 21.98 -12.84
N ALA A 173 0.74 23.21 -12.54
CA ALA A 173 0.52 24.35 -13.44
C ALA A 173 1.82 24.69 -14.17
N ASN A 174 1.77 24.74 -15.49
CA ASN A 174 2.84 25.33 -16.31
C ASN A 174 2.83 26.86 -16.16
N CYS A 175 3.32 27.35 -15.02
CA CYS A 175 3.61 28.76 -14.83
C CYS A 175 5.11 28.95 -15.06
N ASN A 176 5.47 29.64 -16.11
CA ASN A 176 6.86 29.71 -16.61
C ASN A 176 7.90 30.29 -15.64
N ASP A 177 7.51 30.93 -14.52
CA ASP A 177 8.44 31.65 -13.66
C ASP A 177 8.31 31.42 -12.14
N ARG A 178 7.38 30.57 -11.66
CA ARG A 178 7.25 30.31 -10.24
C ARG A 178 6.87 28.86 -9.97
N GLU A 179 7.57 28.19 -9.07
CA GLU A 179 7.13 26.92 -8.54
C GLU A 179 5.83 27.11 -7.75
N ALA A 180 4.82 26.28 -8.05
CA ALA A 180 3.61 26.26 -7.27
C ALA A 180 3.92 25.79 -5.83
N ALA A 181 3.28 26.41 -4.85
CA ALA A 181 3.46 26.04 -3.45
C ALA A 181 2.94 24.63 -3.18
N TRP A 182 3.59 23.95 -2.25
CA TRP A 182 3.12 22.67 -1.72
C TRP A 182 2.12 22.92 -0.59
N ILE A 183 0.86 22.70 -0.87
CA ILE A 183 -0.27 22.94 0.06
C ILE A 183 -0.36 21.76 1.02
N LYS A 184 -0.34 22.03 2.31
CA LYS A 184 -0.52 21.00 3.34
C LYS A 184 -1.97 20.52 3.37
N PHE A 185 -2.16 19.19 3.34
CA PHE A 185 -3.49 18.57 3.49
C PHE A 185 -3.40 17.18 4.11
N SER A 186 -4.54 16.70 4.60
CA SER A 186 -4.69 15.32 5.09
C SER A 186 -6.13 14.89 4.80
N ALA A 187 -6.30 13.92 3.89
CA ALA A 187 -7.62 13.41 3.52
C ALA A 187 -7.54 12.07 2.77
N PRO A 188 -8.61 11.25 2.76
CA PRO A 188 -8.78 10.21 1.77
C PRO A 188 -9.04 10.84 0.39
N ILE A 189 -8.47 10.27 -0.65
CA ILE A 189 -8.64 10.73 -2.03
C ILE A 189 -9.31 9.64 -2.86
N ASP A 190 -10.44 10.00 -3.47
CA ASP A 190 -11.07 9.19 -4.51
C ASP A 190 -10.39 9.50 -5.85
N PRO A 191 -9.68 8.57 -6.46
CA PRO A 191 -8.97 8.82 -7.71
C PRO A 191 -9.90 9.11 -8.90
N GLN A 192 -11.20 8.76 -8.81
CA GLN A 192 -12.18 9.02 -9.85
C GLN A 192 -12.84 10.42 -9.70
N ALA A 193 -12.67 11.06 -8.56
CA ALA A 193 -13.26 12.36 -8.26
C ALA A 193 -12.35 13.15 -7.31
N ILE A 194 -11.17 13.53 -7.82
CA ILE A 194 -10.14 14.15 -6.99
C ILE A 194 -10.58 15.50 -6.47
N TYR A 195 -10.73 15.58 -5.17
CA TYR A 195 -10.98 16.81 -4.43
C TYR A 195 -9.96 16.96 -3.30
N ILE A 196 -9.21 18.05 -3.33
CA ILE A 196 -8.23 18.37 -2.30
C ILE A 196 -8.88 19.32 -1.30
N PRO A 197 -9.22 18.86 -0.09
CA PRO A 197 -9.80 19.74 0.93
C PRO A 197 -8.74 20.71 1.44
N VAL A 198 -8.96 21.98 1.21
CA VAL A 198 -8.10 23.06 1.68
C VAL A 198 -8.81 23.80 2.81
N SER A 199 -8.08 24.12 3.89
CA SER A 199 -8.65 24.91 5.01
C SER A 199 -8.98 26.34 4.57
N GLU A 200 -9.82 27.05 5.36
CA GLU A 200 -10.12 28.47 5.14
C GLU A 200 -8.86 29.36 5.22
N ALA A 201 -7.83 28.91 5.92
CA ALA A 201 -6.51 29.55 6.00
C ALA A 201 -5.44 28.53 5.58
N PRO A 202 -5.26 28.31 4.27
CA PRO A 202 -4.33 27.32 3.77
C PRO A 202 -2.88 27.71 4.11
N VAL A 203 -2.10 26.69 4.42
CA VAL A 203 -0.65 26.84 4.69
C VAL A 203 0.13 25.87 3.81
N ASP A 204 1.38 26.23 3.54
CA ASP A 204 2.32 25.32 2.91
C ASP A 204 2.86 24.29 3.92
N ILE A 205 3.74 23.43 3.44
CA ILE A 205 4.39 22.39 4.26
C ILE A 205 5.28 22.97 5.38
N GLU A 206 5.70 24.24 5.27
CA GLU A 206 6.51 24.96 6.25
C GLU A 206 5.63 25.78 7.22
N ASN A 207 4.29 25.70 7.07
CA ASN A 207 3.26 26.45 7.79
C ASN A 207 3.24 27.94 7.46
N ASN A 208 3.78 28.37 6.31
CA ASN A 208 3.58 29.71 5.81
C ASN A 208 2.17 29.85 5.22
N ARG A 209 1.57 31.02 5.40
CA ARG A 209 0.23 31.28 4.86
C ARG A 209 0.27 31.32 3.32
N ILE A 210 -0.70 30.65 2.71
CA ILE A 210 -0.88 30.64 1.26
C ILE A 210 -2.04 31.57 0.89
N THR A 211 -1.82 32.38 -0.15
CA THR A 211 -2.87 33.18 -0.79
C THR A 211 -3.18 32.62 -2.18
N ALA A 212 -4.45 32.52 -2.50
CA ALA A 212 -4.88 32.22 -3.86
C ALA A 212 -4.90 33.49 -4.68
N SER A 213 -4.31 33.45 -5.88
CA SER A 213 -4.31 34.53 -6.83
C SER A 213 -4.72 34.03 -8.21
N VAL A 214 -5.34 34.91 -8.98
CA VAL A 214 -5.59 34.66 -10.41
C VAL A 214 -4.49 35.32 -11.20
N LEU A 215 -3.71 34.54 -11.90
CA LEU A 215 -2.71 35.01 -12.86
C LEU A 215 -3.30 34.96 -14.25
N PHE A 216 -2.97 35.93 -15.09
CA PHE A 216 -3.31 35.93 -16.50
C PHE A 216 -2.06 35.58 -17.31
N ASN A 217 -2.24 34.69 -18.28
CA ASN A 217 -1.19 34.45 -19.26
C ASN A 217 -1.02 35.71 -20.13
N GLU A 218 0.19 36.21 -20.24
CA GLU A 218 0.51 37.47 -20.98
C GLU A 218 0.20 37.34 -22.47
N ASP A 219 0.29 36.12 -23.06
CA ASP A 219 0.11 35.88 -24.47
C ASP A 219 -1.37 35.78 -24.92
N ASN A 220 -2.22 35.20 -24.07
CA ASN A 220 -3.62 34.90 -24.44
C ASN A 220 -4.67 35.39 -23.43
N PHE A 221 -4.23 36.04 -22.34
CA PHE A 221 -5.08 36.51 -21.24
C PHE A 221 -5.97 35.47 -20.59
N GLU A 222 -5.63 34.18 -20.72
CA GLU A 222 -6.35 33.11 -20.03
C GLU A 222 -6.08 33.16 -18.52
N PRO A 223 -7.15 33.15 -17.67
CA PRO A 223 -6.97 33.15 -16.23
C PRO A 223 -6.47 31.78 -15.75
N LYS A 224 -5.47 31.80 -14.89
CA LYS A 224 -4.96 30.62 -14.16
C LYS A 224 -5.04 30.89 -12.67
N ILE A 225 -5.51 29.90 -11.91
CA ILE A 225 -5.47 29.97 -10.44
C ILE A 225 -4.09 29.49 -9.99
N ALA A 226 -3.44 30.30 -9.16
CA ALA A 226 -2.17 29.93 -8.53
C ALA A 226 -2.28 30.10 -7.02
N PHE A 227 -1.65 29.19 -6.29
CA PHE A 227 -1.48 29.29 -4.85
C PHE A 227 -0.04 29.75 -4.58
N LEU A 228 0.09 30.90 -3.94
CA LEU A 228 1.37 31.55 -3.67
C LEU A 228 1.61 31.60 -2.17
N THR A 229 2.83 31.28 -1.75
CA THR A 229 3.25 31.62 -0.38
C THR A 229 3.41 33.12 -0.25
N SER A 230 3.01 33.70 0.87
CA SER A 230 3.40 35.07 1.22
C SER A 230 4.89 35.06 1.60
N ASP A 231 5.64 35.91 0.99
CA ASP A 231 7.02 36.23 1.41
C ASP A 231 7.06 36.69 2.87
#